data_e062e421e75d50721cbced9175eb328e
#
_entry.id   e062e421e75d50721cbced9175eb328e
#
_cell.length_a   1.000
_cell.length_b   1.000
_cell.length_c   1.000
_cell.angle_alpha   90.00
_cell.angle_beta   90.00
_cell.angle_gamma   90.00
#
_symmetry.space_group_name_H-M   'P 1'
#
loop_
_entity.id
_entity.type
_entity.pdbx_description
1 polymer ?
#
loop_
_entity_poly.entity_id
_entity_poly.type
_entity_poly.pdbx_seq_one_letter_code
_entity_poly.pdbx_strand_id
1 'polypeptide(L)'
;MKNFHLLEQFIPNAAVQRVNSLLKSHPVNIRITGRRASKYGDFRALPDEHFHAITINHDLNPYSFLITFLHELAHLLTWKNHQNNVSPHGKEWKMHFKHLMHPFIEEHIFPDDVKHALLHYMSDPAASSCSSPSLIKSLRNHDKRKKGILLDELAAGSTFRMVDNKNFLFRKGEKARKRYKCFDLNSRREYWVSGLAEIVPVQETLGI
;
A
#
# COMPACT_ATOMS: atom_id res chain seq x y z
N MET A 1 -26.49 -0.44 6.00
CA MET A 1 -25.36 -1.14 6.69
C MET A 1 -25.06 -2.51 6.04
N LYS A 2 -24.73 -2.55 4.73
CA LYS A 2 -24.62 -3.84 4.00
C LYS A 2 -23.19 -4.43 3.90
N ASN A 3 -22.13 -3.76 4.46
CA ASN A 3 -20.75 -4.11 4.09
C ASN A 3 -19.86 -4.59 5.26
N PHE A 4 -20.39 -4.80 6.48
CA PHE A 4 -19.59 -5.24 7.63
C PHE A 4 -18.97 -6.62 7.40
N HIS A 5 -19.77 -7.61 7.02
CA HIS A 5 -19.28 -8.97 6.75
C HIS A 5 -18.30 -9.08 5.58
N LEU A 6 -18.32 -8.09 4.69
CA LEU A 6 -17.40 -8.09 3.54
C LEU A 6 -15.95 -7.83 3.99
N LEU A 7 -15.75 -6.91 4.94
CA LEU A 7 -14.40 -6.55 5.41
C LEU A 7 -13.72 -7.65 6.23
N GLU A 8 -14.49 -8.44 6.97
CA GLU A 8 -13.98 -9.51 7.83
C GLU A 8 -13.10 -10.50 7.07
N GLN A 9 -13.37 -10.70 5.78
CA GLN A 9 -12.60 -11.60 4.92
C GLN A 9 -11.23 -11.03 4.51
N PHE A 10 -11.03 -9.72 4.64
CA PHE A 10 -9.86 -9.00 4.15
C PHE A 10 -8.94 -8.47 5.25
N ILE A 11 -9.36 -8.50 6.50
CA ILE A 11 -8.58 -7.99 7.65
C ILE A 11 -8.19 -9.13 8.60
N PRO A 12 -7.18 -8.93 9.49
CA PRO A 12 -6.90 -9.89 10.54
C PRO A 12 -8.12 -10.11 11.45
N ASN A 13 -8.41 -11.35 11.81
CA ASN A 13 -9.57 -11.70 12.66
C ASN A 13 -9.60 -10.89 13.97
N ALA A 14 -8.43 -10.70 14.59
CA ALA A 14 -8.30 -9.91 15.81
C ALA A 14 -8.69 -8.43 15.63
N ALA A 15 -8.67 -7.89 14.41
CA ALA A 15 -9.04 -6.51 14.12
C ALA A 15 -10.55 -6.30 13.91
N VAL A 16 -11.32 -7.37 13.67
CA VAL A 16 -12.73 -7.32 13.23
C VAL A 16 -13.60 -6.51 14.19
N GLN A 17 -13.54 -6.79 15.49
CA GLN A 17 -14.37 -6.12 16.47
C GLN A 17 -14.12 -4.61 16.51
N ARG A 18 -12.84 -4.20 16.46
CA ARG A 18 -12.45 -2.78 16.48
C ARG A 18 -12.83 -2.07 15.18
N VAL A 19 -12.61 -2.71 14.02
CA VAL A 19 -13.02 -2.16 12.73
C VAL A 19 -14.55 -1.97 12.67
N ASN A 20 -15.33 -2.92 13.18
CA ASN A 20 -16.78 -2.81 13.26
C ASN A 20 -17.22 -1.64 14.15
N SER A 21 -16.53 -1.39 15.28
CA SER A 21 -16.78 -0.23 16.14
C SER A 21 -16.49 1.09 15.42
N LEU A 22 -15.37 1.17 14.68
CA LEU A 22 -15.02 2.35 13.88
C LEU A 22 -16.08 2.64 12.79
N LEU A 23 -16.57 1.61 12.13
CA LEU A 23 -17.60 1.76 11.08
C LEU A 23 -18.96 2.18 11.63
N LYS A 24 -19.30 1.77 12.86
CA LYS A 24 -20.51 2.25 13.55
C LYS A 24 -20.39 3.74 13.88
N SER A 25 -19.21 4.18 14.36
CA SER A 25 -18.96 5.60 14.73
C SER A 25 -18.76 6.50 13.51
N HIS A 26 -18.27 5.93 12.41
CA HIS A 26 -17.97 6.67 11.17
C HIS A 26 -18.56 5.94 9.96
N PRO A 27 -19.88 6.05 9.73
CA PRO A 27 -20.54 5.41 8.61
C PRO A 27 -19.94 5.85 7.27
N VAL A 28 -19.59 4.88 6.44
CA VAL A 28 -18.98 5.09 5.13
C VAL A 28 -19.31 3.91 4.20
N ASN A 29 -19.48 4.19 2.92
CA ASN A 29 -19.65 3.16 1.90
C ASN A 29 -18.28 2.56 1.53
N ILE A 30 -18.10 1.25 1.81
CA ILE A 30 -16.88 0.54 1.45
C ILE A 30 -17.12 -0.30 0.21
N ARG A 31 -16.19 -0.17 -0.74
CA ARG A 31 -16.23 -0.93 -1.98
C ARG A 31 -14.87 -1.61 -2.21
N ILE A 32 -14.89 -2.94 -2.31
CA ILE A 32 -13.72 -3.72 -2.69
C ILE A 32 -13.59 -3.68 -4.22
N THR A 33 -12.41 -3.32 -4.70
CA THR A 33 -12.15 -3.12 -6.14
C THR A 33 -11.12 -4.10 -6.67
N GLY A 34 -11.08 -4.27 -7.98
CA GLY A 34 -9.99 -4.93 -8.65
C GLY A 34 -8.63 -4.26 -8.37
N ARG A 35 -7.53 -4.98 -8.62
CA ARG A 35 -6.18 -4.45 -8.45
C ARG A 35 -5.97 -3.17 -9.26
N ARG A 36 -5.45 -2.14 -8.62
CA ARG A 36 -4.98 -0.89 -9.23
C ARG A 36 -3.49 -0.75 -8.97
N ALA A 37 -2.70 -0.47 -10.01
CA ALA A 37 -1.26 -0.32 -9.88
C ALA A 37 -0.84 1.01 -9.21
N SER A 38 -1.67 2.06 -9.32
CA SER A 38 -1.34 3.41 -8.86
C SER A 38 -1.68 3.69 -7.40
N LYS A 39 -2.58 2.90 -6.79
CA LYS A 39 -3.05 3.11 -5.42
C LYS A 39 -3.66 1.84 -4.82
N TYR A 40 -3.58 1.69 -3.49
CA TYR A 40 -4.18 0.58 -2.75
C TYR A 40 -5.59 0.90 -2.29
N GLY A 41 -5.84 2.14 -1.90
CA GLY A 41 -7.12 2.68 -1.47
C GLY A 41 -7.44 4.02 -2.12
N ASP A 42 -8.64 4.54 -1.84
CA ASP A 42 -9.11 5.85 -2.29
C ASP A 42 -10.33 6.28 -1.46
N PHE A 43 -10.23 7.41 -0.82
CA PHE A 43 -11.34 8.09 -0.18
C PHE A 43 -11.95 9.10 -1.15
N ARG A 44 -13.28 9.15 -1.21
CA ARG A 44 -14.04 10.16 -1.96
C ARG A 44 -15.10 10.80 -1.08
N ALA A 45 -14.99 12.10 -0.92
CA ALA A 45 -16.07 12.89 -0.36
C ALA A 45 -17.22 12.96 -1.40
N LEU A 46 -18.42 12.65 -0.95
CA LEU A 46 -19.66 12.69 -1.75
C LEU A 46 -20.62 13.63 -1.00
N PRO A 47 -20.57 14.94 -1.24
CA PRO A 47 -21.34 15.92 -0.47
C PRO A 47 -22.86 15.75 -0.58
N ASP A 48 -23.33 15.25 -1.74
CA ASP A 48 -24.76 15.06 -2.05
C ASP A 48 -25.29 13.67 -1.64
N GLU A 49 -24.43 12.81 -1.09
CA GLU A 49 -24.80 11.48 -0.63
C GLU A 49 -24.78 11.38 0.91
N HIS A 50 -25.62 10.49 1.45
CA HIS A 50 -25.65 10.23 2.89
C HIS A 50 -24.33 9.67 3.44
N PHE A 51 -23.55 8.99 2.60
CA PHE A 51 -22.28 8.38 3.00
C PHE A 51 -21.20 8.61 1.96
N HIS A 52 -20.03 9.02 2.45
CA HIS A 52 -18.80 9.08 1.65
C HIS A 52 -18.34 7.68 1.27
N ALA A 53 -17.42 7.56 0.32
CA ALA A 53 -16.95 6.29 -0.20
C ALA A 53 -15.46 6.04 0.07
N ILE A 54 -15.14 4.81 0.49
CA ILE A 54 -13.78 4.28 0.54
C ILE A 54 -13.70 3.08 -0.41
N THR A 55 -12.69 3.04 -1.26
CA THR A 55 -12.41 1.88 -2.12
C THR A 55 -11.06 1.29 -1.77
N ILE A 56 -10.95 -0.05 -1.72
CA ILE A 56 -9.71 -0.75 -1.39
C ILE A 56 -9.51 -1.91 -2.38
N ASN A 57 -8.28 -2.16 -2.79
CA ASN A 57 -7.93 -3.28 -3.66
C ASN A 57 -8.12 -4.61 -2.94
N HIS A 58 -8.67 -5.61 -3.64
CA HIS A 58 -8.97 -6.94 -3.08
C HIS A 58 -7.74 -7.82 -2.88
N ASP A 59 -6.63 -7.54 -3.56
CA ASP A 59 -5.45 -8.40 -3.62
C ASP A 59 -4.38 -8.08 -2.57
N LEU A 60 -4.71 -7.25 -1.60
CA LEU A 60 -3.85 -6.94 -0.47
C LEU A 60 -3.86 -8.08 0.56
N ASN A 61 -2.71 -8.33 1.21
CA ASN A 61 -2.72 -9.17 2.41
C ASN A 61 -3.49 -8.49 3.55
N PRO A 62 -3.96 -9.24 4.58
CA PRO A 62 -4.83 -8.68 5.60
C PRO A 62 -4.27 -7.47 6.34
N TYR A 63 -2.96 -7.42 6.57
CA TYR A 63 -2.31 -6.30 7.27
C TYR A 63 -2.21 -5.07 6.37
N SER A 64 -1.83 -5.25 5.11
CA SER A 64 -1.83 -4.17 4.10
C SER A 64 -3.23 -3.61 3.89
N PHE A 65 -4.25 -4.47 3.88
CA PHE A 65 -5.63 -4.07 3.75
C PHE A 65 -6.08 -3.21 4.94
N LEU A 66 -5.79 -3.66 6.17
CA LEU A 66 -6.13 -2.93 7.40
C LEU A 66 -5.45 -1.55 7.44
N ILE A 67 -4.14 -1.48 7.14
CA ILE A 67 -3.40 -0.22 7.08
C ILE A 67 -4.02 0.73 6.04
N THR A 68 -4.36 0.20 4.86
CA THR A 68 -5.02 0.99 3.80
C THR A 68 -6.39 1.47 4.23
N PHE A 69 -7.20 0.63 4.85
CA PHE A 69 -8.50 1.02 5.38
C PHE A 69 -8.38 2.18 6.39
N LEU A 70 -7.47 2.08 7.35
CA LEU A 70 -7.26 3.12 8.36
C LEU A 70 -6.71 4.42 7.75
N HIS A 71 -5.88 4.32 6.68
CA HIS A 71 -5.40 5.45 5.90
C HIS A 71 -6.56 6.22 5.25
N GLU A 72 -7.46 5.51 4.57
CA GLU A 72 -8.62 6.12 3.92
C GLU A 72 -9.65 6.65 4.93
N LEU A 73 -9.80 5.96 6.07
CA LEU A 73 -10.64 6.45 7.18
C LEU A 73 -10.08 7.73 7.80
N ALA A 74 -8.76 7.88 7.88
CA ALA A 74 -8.13 9.13 8.31
C ALA A 74 -8.43 10.30 7.35
N HIS A 75 -8.50 10.03 6.04
CA HIS A 75 -8.97 11.04 5.07
C HIS A 75 -10.43 11.44 5.32
N LEU A 76 -11.31 10.49 5.61
CA LEU A 76 -12.70 10.78 5.97
C LEU A 76 -12.77 11.68 7.20
N LEU A 77 -12.03 11.38 8.28
CA LEU A 77 -12.03 12.18 9.51
C LEU A 77 -11.47 13.57 9.28
N THR A 78 -10.39 13.68 8.51
CA THR A 78 -9.81 14.96 8.13
C THR A 78 -10.80 15.80 7.32
N TRP A 79 -11.46 15.18 6.35
CA TRP A 79 -12.46 15.88 5.53
C TRP A 79 -13.67 16.33 6.36
N LYS A 80 -14.18 15.50 7.28
CA LYS A 80 -15.29 15.88 8.18
C LYS A 80 -14.98 17.13 9.01
N ASN A 81 -13.73 17.26 9.47
CA ASN A 81 -13.33 18.37 10.34
C ASN A 81 -12.89 19.63 9.58
N HIS A 82 -12.30 19.45 8.39
CA HIS A 82 -11.60 20.53 7.68
C HIS A 82 -12.03 20.69 6.22
N GLN A 83 -12.81 19.74 5.70
CA GLN A 83 -13.14 19.66 4.26
C GLN A 83 -11.87 19.73 3.39
N ASN A 84 -11.82 20.62 2.40
CA ASN A 84 -10.67 20.80 1.50
C ASN A 84 -9.70 21.92 1.95
N ASN A 85 -9.83 22.39 3.20
CA ASN A 85 -9.05 23.54 3.70
C ASN A 85 -7.65 23.17 4.22
N VAL A 86 -7.30 21.89 4.21
CA VAL A 86 -5.98 21.38 4.66
C VAL A 86 -5.35 20.46 3.63
N SER A 87 -4.03 20.29 3.70
CA SER A 87 -3.32 19.39 2.81
C SER A 87 -3.77 17.93 3.03
N PRO A 88 -3.98 17.14 1.97
CA PRO A 88 -4.49 15.77 2.06
C PRO A 88 -3.72 14.85 3.02
N HIS A 89 -2.41 15.04 3.16
CA HIS A 89 -1.56 14.29 4.08
C HIS A 89 -0.79 15.22 5.03
N GLY A 90 -1.43 16.36 5.38
CA GLY A 90 -0.91 17.34 6.32
C GLY A 90 -0.92 16.85 7.77
N LYS A 91 -0.64 17.76 8.70
CA LYS A 91 -0.57 17.45 10.14
C LYS A 91 -1.90 16.90 10.69
N GLU A 92 -3.03 17.38 10.17
CA GLU A 92 -4.37 16.98 10.57
C GLU A 92 -4.64 15.51 10.20
N TRP A 93 -4.34 15.14 8.96
CA TRP A 93 -4.45 13.76 8.51
C TRP A 93 -3.49 12.84 9.29
N LYS A 94 -2.23 13.24 9.47
CA LYS A 94 -1.24 12.47 10.25
C LYS A 94 -1.72 12.22 11.67
N MET A 95 -2.33 13.21 12.31
CA MET A 95 -2.91 13.08 13.65
C MET A 95 -4.02 12.03 13.67
N HIS A 96 -5.00 12.12 12.75
CA HIS A 96 -6.09 11.16 12.66
C HIS A 96 -5.57 9.75 12.35
N PHE A 97 -4.62 9.62 11.43
CA PHE A 97 -4.07 8.32 11.06
C PHE A 97 -3.32 7.67 12.25
N LYS A 98 -2.50 8.43 12.96
CA LYS A 98 -1.82 7.95 14.19
C LYS A 98 -2.83 7.52 15.25
N HIS A 99 -3.85 8.32 15.50
CA HIS A 99 -4.89 8.01 16.48
C HIS A 99 -5.66 6.73 16.13
N LEU A 100 -6.03 6.57 14.87
CA LEU A 100 -6.72 5.36 14.39
C LEU A 100 -5.84 4.11 14.48
N MET A 101 -4.54 4.24 14.17
CA MET A 101 -3.62 3.10 14.09
C MET A 101 -3.16 2.61 15.47
N HIS A 102 -2.97 3.51 16.43
CA HIS A 102 -2.40 3.23 17.74
C HIS A 102 -3.05 2.02 18.46
N PRO A 103 -4.39 1.92 18.57
CA PRO A 103 -5.00 0.77 19.27
C PRO A 103 -4.70 -0.57 18.61
N PHE A 104 -4.57 -0.63 17.28
CA PHE A 104 -4.26 -1.87 16.56
C PHE A 104 -2.80 -2.32 16.79
N ILE A 105 -1.89 -1.37 17.04
CA ILE A 105 -0.50 -1.66 17.39
C ILE A 105 -0.43 -2.17 18.83
N GLU A 106 -1.13 -1.55 19.77
CA GLU A 106 -1.18 -1.94 21.18
C GLU A 106 -1.82 -3.32 21.41
N GLU A 107 -2.85 -3.64 20.64
CA GLU A 107 -3.55 -4.93 20.70
C GLU A 107 -2.82 -6.07 19.98
N HIS A 108 -1.57 -5.87 19.58
CA HIS A 108 -0.76 -6.88 18.89
C HIS A 108 -1.44 -7.52 17.65
N ILE A 109 -2.20 -6.71 16.90
CA ILE A 109 -2.87 -7.16 15.68
C ILE A 109 -1.85 -7.50 14.57
N PHE A 110 -0.73 -6.81 14.54
CA PHE A 110 0.32 -6.96 13.55
C PHE A 110 1.41 -7.94 14.01
N PRO A 111 1.94 -8.82 13.12
CA PRO A 111 3.15 -9.58 13.38
C PRO A 111 4.34 -8.67 13.72
N ASP A 112 5.31 -9.19 14.47
CA ASP A 112 6.42 -8.39 15.00
C ASP A 112 7.21 -7.65 13.90
N ASP A 113 7.49 -8.31 12.78
CA ASP A 113 8.19 -7.70 11.65
C ASP A 113 7.41 -6.51 11.06
N VAL A 114 6.09 -6.65 10.92
CA VAL A 114 5.20 -5.58 10.45
C VAL A 114 5.07 -4.50 11.52
N LYS A 115 4.90 -4.88 12.80
CA LYS A 115 4.77 -3.95 13.93
C LYS A 115 5.98 -3.03 14.02
N HIS A 116 7.21 -3.57 13.99
CA HIS A 116 8.44 -2.77 14.06
C HIS A 116 8.56 -1.79 12.88
N ALA A 117 8.31 -2.26 11.66
CA ALA A 117 8.34 -1.41 10.48
C ALA A 117 7.24 -0.34 10.48
N LEU A 118 6.06 -0.69 11.01
CA LEU A 118 4.92 0.22 11.14
C LEU A 118 5.19 1.31 12.18
N LEU A 119 5.74 0.98 13.34
CA LEU A 119 6.12 1.96 14.36
C LEU A 119 7.11 3.00 13.79
N HIS A 120 8.12 2.55 13.05
CA HIS A 120 9.04 3.46 12.37
C HIS A 120 8.32 4.34 11.35
N TYR A 121 7.41 3.77 10.53
CA TYR A 121 6.61 4.53 9.57
C TYR A 121 5.70 5.56 10.25
N MET A 122 5.12 5.22 11.40
CA MET A 122 4.20 6.08 12.15
C MET A 122 4.89 7.26 12.83
N SER A 123 6.24 7.30 12.91
CA SER A 123 6.95 8.50 13.39
C SER A 123 6.62 9.72 12.51
N ASP A 124 6.64 9.54 11.19
CA ASP A 124 6.23 10.54 10.19
C ASP A 124 5.55 9.86 8.98
N PRO A 125 4.24 9.54 9.08
CA PRO A 125 3.54 8.83 8.01
C PRO A 125 3.46 9.68 6.75
N ALA A 126 3.86 9.07 5.63
CA ALA A 126 3.82 9.67 4.31
C ALA A 126 2.48 9.43 3.60
N ALA A 127 2.26 10.13 2.50
CA ALA A 127 1.07 10.04 1.64
C ALA A 127 0.77 8.60 1.14
N SER A 128 1.73 7.71 1.19
CA SER A 128 1.56 6.31 0.84
C SER A 128 2.39 5.43 1.75
N SER A 129 1.78 4.41 2.34
CA SER A 129 2.49 3.32 3.03
C SER A 129 3.45 2.60 2.08
N CYS A 130 3.16 2.64 0.77
CA CYS A 130 4.02 2.15 -0.30
C CYS A 130 5.32 2.96 -0.49
N SER A 131 5.57 4.01 0.28
CA SER A 131 6.81 4.81 0.22
C SER A 131 7.86 4.40 1.26
N SER A 132 7.49 3.57 2.24
CA SER A 132 8.39 3.04 3.27
C SER A 132 8.94 1.67 2.87
N PRO A 133 10.23 1.55 2.50
CA PRO A 133 10.80 0.29 2.05
C PRO A 133 10.72 -0.83 3.11
N SER A 134 10.98 -0.51 4.37
CA SER A 134 10.91 -1.47 5.48
C SER A 134 9.49 -2.01 5.64
N LEU A 135 8.49 -1.13 5.66
CA LEU A 135 7.09 -1.53 5.82
C LEU A 135 6.62 -2.40 4.65
N ILE A 136 6.96 -2.03 3.41
CA ILE A 136 6.61 -2.84 2.23
C ILE A 136 7.25 -4.22 2.30
N LYS A 137 8.54 -4.31 2.65
CA LYS A 137 9.24 -5.59 2.76
C LYS A 137 8.59 -6.49 3.82
N SER A 138 8.30 -5.96 5.00
CA SER A 138 7.63 -6.71 6.06
C SER A 138 6.22 -7.14 5.65
N LEU A 139 5.40 -6.24 5.11
CA LEU A 139 4.05 -6.58 4.64
C LEU A 139 4.06 -7.66 3.55
N ARG A 140 5.02 -7.60 2.63
CA ARG A 140 5.17 -8.57 1.56
C ARG A 140 5.49 -10.00 2.04
N ASN A 141 6.05 -10.16 3.24
CA ASN A 141 6.26 -11.48 3.83
C ASN A 141 4.93 -12.21 4.11
N HIS A 142 3.85 -11.46 4.23
CA HIS A 142 2.49 -11.95 4.51
C HIS A 142 1.60 -12.04 3.26
N ASP A 143 2.14 -11.80 2.06
CA ASP A 143 1.39 -11.97 0.82
C ASP A 143 1.17 -13.46 0.53
N LYS A 144 -0.08 -13.82 0.18
CA LYS A 144 -0.43 -15.21 -0.17
C LYS A 144 0.35 -15.73 -1.39
N ARG A 145 0.72 -14.86 -2.31
CA ARG A 145 1.51 -15.19 -3.50
C ARG A 145 2.49 -14.07 -3.80
N LYS A 146 3.78 -14.34 -3.64
CA LYS A 146 4.85 -13.46 -4.13
C LYS A 146 4.93 -13.62 -5.65
N LYS A 147 4.69 -12.55 -6.40
CA LYS A 147 4.70 -12.60 -7.88
C LYS A 147 6.11 -12.45 -8.49
N GLY A 148 7.12 -12.14 -7.68
CA GLY A 148 8.50 -11.89 -8.10
C GLY A 148 9.36 -11.46 -6.92
N ILE A 149 10.46 -10.78 -7.18
CA ILE A 149 11.30 -10.12 -6.18
C ILE A 149 11.20 -8.61 -6.32
N LEU A 150 11.66 -7.85 -5.33
CA LEU A 150 11.78 -6.40 -5.48
C LEU A 150 13.02 -6.06 -6.32
N LEU A 151 12.96 -5.00 -7.11
CA LEU A 151 14.11 -4.56 -7.92
C LEU A 151 15.34 -4.26 -7.05
N ASP A 152 15.15 -3.81 -5.81
CA ASP A 152 16.25 -3.62 -4.84
C ASP A 152 17.03 -4.93 -4.57
N GLU A 153 16.38 -6.08 -4.65
CA GLU A 153 16.94 -7.41 -4.36
C GLU A 153 17.69 -8.00 -5.55
N LEU A 154 17.52 -7.46 -6.75
CA LEU A 154 18.19 -7.91 -7.97
C LEU A 154 19.63 -7.38 -8.00
N ALA A 155 20.58 -8.17 -8.50
CA ALA A 155 21.97 -7.72 -8.70
C ALA A 155 22.05 -6.62 -9.77
N ALA A 156 23.02 -5.71 -9.66
CA ALA A 156 23.28 -4.71 -10.69
C ALA A 156 23.65 -5.36 -12.02
N GLY A 157 23.25 -4.75 -13.13
CA GLY A 157 23.52 -5.27 -14.48
C GLY A 157 22.63 -6.44 -14.93
N SER A 158 21.87 -7.06 -14.01
CA SER A 158 20.97 -8.16 -14.36
C SER A 158 19.78 -7.70 -15.18
N THR A 159 19.22 -8.62 -15.98
CA THR A 159 18.02 -8.39 -16.77
C THR A 159 16.75 -8.84 -16.05
N PHE A 160 15.65 -8.14 -16.28
CA PHE A 160 14.38 -8.41 -15.64
C PHE A 160 13.19 -7.95 -16.46
N ARG A 161 12.00 -8.47 -16.12
CA ARG A 161 10.71 -7.98 -16.61
C ARG A 161 9.87 -7.49 -15.42
N MET A 162 9.01 -6.51 -15.67
CA MET A 162 8.01 -6.11 -14.69
C MET A 162 6.96 -7.23 -14.52
N VAL A 163 6.52 -7.46 -13.29
CA VAL A 163 5.45 -8.44 -13.02
C VAL A 163 4.17 -8.07 -13.77
N ASP A 164 3.82 -6.79 -13.78
CA ASP A 164 2.56 -6.29 -14.35
C ASP A 164 2.67 -5.94 -15.83
N ASN A 165 3.88 -5.83 -16.39
CA ASN A 165 4.09 -5.51 -17.80
C ASN A 165 5.30 -6.27 -18.35
N LYS A 166 5.02 -7.41 -18.96
CA LYS A 166 6.05 -8.31 -19.55
C LYS A 166 6.62 -7.82 -20.89
N ASN A 167 6.08 -6.75 -21.46
CA ASN A 167 6.52 -6.24 -22.77
C ASN A 167 7.91 -5.58 -22.70
N PHE A 168 8.29 -5.09 -21.55
CA PHE A 168 9.61 -4.49 -21.33
C PHE A 168 10.59 -5.54 -20.84
N LEU A 169 11.81 -5.50 -21.40
CA LEU A 169 12.96 -6.26 -20.94
C LEU A 169 14.03 -5.25 -20.50
N PHE A 170 14.18 -5.10 -19.21
CA PHE A 170 15.09 -4.12 -18.63
C PHE A 170 16.42 -4.73 -18.20
N ARG A 171 17.50 -3.94 -18.35
CA ARG A 171 18.76 -4.15 -17.62
C ARG A 171 18.81 -3.16 -16.46
N LYS A 172 19.09 -3.67 -15.24
CA LYS A 172 19.21 -2.86 -14.04
C LYS A 172 20.50 -2.03 -14.08
N GLY A 173 20.39 -0.71 -14.00
CA GLY A 173 21.51 0.20 -13.91
C GLY A 173 21.71 0.77 -12.50
N GLU A 174 22.23 1.98 -12.43
CA GLU A 174 22.60 2.64 -11.18
C GLU A 174 21.39 3.12 -10.37
N LYS A 175 21.55 3.16 -9.04
CA LYS A 175 20.53 3.66 -8.12
C LYS A 175 20.70 5.16 -7.88
N ALA A 176 19.62 5.93 -8.04
CA ALA A 176 19.52 7.30 -7.58
C ALA A 176 18.37 7.41 -6.57
N ARG A 177 18.68 7.64 -5.31
CA ARG A 177 17.74 7.70 -4.18
C ARG A 177 16.88 6.42 -4.08
N LYS A 178 15.62 6.49 -4.48
CA LYS A 178 14.63 5.39 -4.39
C LYS A 178 14.39 4.66 -5.72
N ARG A 179 15.05 5.07 -6.81
CA ARG A 179 14.83 4.53 -8.17
C ARG A 179 16.13 4.09 -8.80
N TYR A 180 16.02 3.13 -9.72
CA TYR A 180 17.11 2.68 -10.57
C TYR A 180 16.92 3.22 -11.98
N LYS A 181 18.01 3.66 -12.58
CA LYS A 181 18.07 3.96 -14.00
C LYS A 181 18.16 2.62 -14.75
N CYS A 182 17.09 2.20 -15.39
CA CYS A 182 17.01 0.93 -16.08
C CYS A 182 16.94 1.16 -17.60
N PHE A 183 17.65 0.33 -18.36
CA PHE A 183 17.68 0.42 -19.79
C PHE A 183 16.78 -0.67 -20.39
N ASP A 184 15.78 -0.27 -21.17
CA ASP A 184 14.92 -1.22 -21.89
C ASP A 184 15.63 -1.71 -23.15
N LEU A 185 15.89 -3.02 -23.21
CA LEU A 185 16.63 -3.66 -24.29
C LEU A 185 15.83 -3.70 -25.60
N ASN A 186 14.50 -3.62 -25.53
CA ASN A 186 13.63 -3.65 -26.70
C ASN A 186 13.58 -2.26 -27.39
N SER A 187 13.25 -1.22 -26.63
CA SER A 187 13.08 0.14 -27.16
C SER A 187 14.36 0.98 -27.16
N ARG A 188 15.44 0.49 -26.50
CA ARG A 188 16.72 1.21 -26.29
C ARG A 188 16.55 2.55 -25.54
N ARG A 189 15.55 2.66 -24.67
CA ARG A 189 15.26 3.85 -23.86
C ARG A 189 15.57 3.61 -22.39
N GLU A 190 15.85 4.69 -21.68
CA GLU A 190 16.10 4.68 -20.25
C GLU A 190 14.82 5.02 -19.48
N TYR A 191 14.63 4.34 -18.33
CA TYR A 191 13.48 4.49 -17.46
C TYR A 191 13.93 4.53 -16.01
N TRP A 192 13.24 5.33 -15.21
CA TRP A 192 13.40 5.34 -13.77
C TRP A 192 12.42 4.38 -13.10
N VAL A 193 12.91 3.23 -12.66
CA VAL A 193 12.10 2.18 -12.03
C VAL A 193 12.30 2.22 -10.51
N SER A 194 11.20 2.15 -9.76
CA SER A 194 11.25 2.11 -8.28
C SER A 194 12.01 0.86 -7.80
N GLY A 195 12.87 1.00 -6.78
CA GLY A 195 13.50 -0.14 -6.13
C GLY A 195 12.51 -1.11 -5.49
N LEU A 196 11.29 -0.64 -5.19
CA LEU A 196 10.19 -1.45 -4.64
C LEU A 196 9.27 -2.04 -5.72
N ALA A 197 9.60 -1.89 -6.99
CA ALA A 197 8.84 -2.52 -8.07
C ALA A 197 9.02 -4.04 -8.05
N GLU A 198 7.92 -4.78 -8.21
CA GLU A 198 7.97 -6.23 -8.35
C GLU A 198 8.42 -6.62 -9.75
N ILE A 199 9.45 -7.44 -9.80
CA ILE A 199 10.11 -7.87 -11.05
C ILE A 199 10.31 -9.38 -11.06
N VAL A 200 10.44 -9.91 -12.26
CA VAL A 200 10.87 -11.29 -12.51
C VAL A 200 12.25 -11.25 -13.15
N PRO A 201 13.29 -11.81 -12.51
CA PRO A 201 14.60 -11.92 -13.12
C PRO A 201 14.52 -12.72 -14.42
N VAL A 202 15.27 -12.31 -15.42
CA VAL A 202 15.45 -13.08 -16.65
C VAL A 202 16.89 -13.59 -16.64
N GLN A 203 17.05 -14.92 -16.59
CA GLN A 203 18.36 -15.53 -16.77
C GLN A 203 18.81 -15.28 -18.20
N GLU A 204 19.96 -14.65 -18.39
CA GLU A 204 20.63 -14.69 -19.69
C GLU A 204 21.05 -16.15 -19.89
N THR A 205 20.40 -16.84 -20.81
CA THR A 205 20.94 -18.12 -21.32
C THR A 205 22.25 -17.73 -22.01
N LEU A 206 23.36 -17.99 -21.35
CA LEU A 206 24.66 -18.01 -22.04
C LEU A 206 24.52 -19.01 -23.17
N GLY A 207 24.33 -18.51 -24.39
CA GLY A 207 24.43 -19.34 -25.59
C GLY A 207 25.83 -19.91 -25.61
N ILE A 208 25.91 -21.22 -25.39
CA ILE A 208 27.09 -22.05 -25.66
C ILE A 208 27.20 -22.22 -27.18
#